data_1ae2f92d97107b382634ccdb12385823
#
_entry.id   1ae2f92d97107b382634ccdb12385823
#
_cell.length_a   1.000
_cell.length_b   1.000
_cell.length_c   1.000
_cell.angle_alpha   90.00
_cell.angle_beta   90.00
_cell.angle_gamma   90.00
#
_symmetry.space_group_name_H-M   'P 1'
#
loop_
_entity.id
_entity.type
_entity.pdbx_description
1 polymer ?
#
loop_
_entity_poly.entity_id
_entity_poly.type
_entity_poly.pdbx_seq_one_letter_code
_entity_poly.pdbx_strand_id
1 'polypeptide(L)'
;MQGQRGNTGLCSGAMSRYLEGMSTPPASTIATPVTELRARKPDWLRVRAPTSAAFAETRKLMRSLNLNTVCEEAACPNIGECWSQKHATVMILGDTCTRACAFCNVKTGMPGPVDKLEPRHVAEAAAALGLEHIVITSVDRDDLPDGGAGQFVRVIEELRAAAPRTTIEILTPDFRNKAKVAVETIVAAGPDVYNHNLETVPRLYPTIRPGARYYHSLRLLDQVKSLSPDVFTKSGVMVGLGETEQELHQVFDDMRSAGVDFLTVGQYLQPTPRHAKVAEFVTPARFAALAAVARSKGFLQVAASPLTRSSYHAGKDFAEMQQKRRARAEKARG
;
A
#
# COMPACT_ATOMS: atom_id res chain seq x y z
N MET A 1 7.72 56.94 -49.70
CA MET A 1 8.83 57.85 -49.41
C MET A 1 9.89 56.95 -48.79
N GLN A 2 10.83 56.62 -49.62
CA GLN A 2 12.25 57.00 -49.58
C GLN A 2 12.90 56.40 -48.31
N GLY A 3 13.94 55.61 -48.34
CA GLY A 3 14.94 55.35 -49.33
C GLY A 3 16.26 55.07 -48.68
N GLN A 4 17.00 54.21 -49.34
CA GLN A 4 18.45 54.16 -49.51
C GLN A 4 19.27 53.37 -48.49
N ARG A 5 19.82 52.18 -48.90
CA ARG A 5 21.15 51.96 -49.57
C ARG A 5 22.30 52.33 -48.62
N GLY A 6 23.16 51.49 -48.22
CA GLY A 6 24.16 50.71 -48.92
C GLY A 6 25.45 50.97 -48.19
N ASN A 7 26.29 50.06 -47.96
CA ASN A 7 27.67 50.06 -48.52
C ASN A 7 28.41 48.80 -48.15
N THR A 8 29.02 48.26 -49.16
CA THR A 8 30.02 47.21 -49.24
C THR A 8 31.38 47.71 -48.76
N GLY A 9 32.09 46.85 -48.03
CA GLY A 9 33.52 47.09 -47.72
C GLY A 9 34.19 45.77 -47.50
N LEU A 10 34.77 45.25 -48.57
CA LEU A 10 35.79 44.21 -48.58
C LEU A 10 37.03 44.66 -47.82
N CYS A 11 37.55 43.83 -46.94
CA CYS A 11 39.03 43.78 -46.69
C CYS A 11 39.44 42.33 -46.52
N SER A 12 40.07 41.86 -47.58
CA SER A 12 40.85 40.63 -47.65
C SER A 12 42.17 40.82 -46.87
N GLY A 13 42.68 39.77 -46.26
CA GLY A 13 44.03 39.65 -45.87
C GLY A 13 44.29 39.25 -44.44
N ALA A 14 44.70 38.04 -44.29
CA ALA A 14 45.62 37.44 -43.35
C ALA A 14 45.09 36.10 -42.82
N MET A 15 45.03 35.17 -43.73
CA MET A 15 44.93 33.75 -43.39
C MET A 15 46.33 33.18 -43.55
N SER A 16 46.90 32.69 -42.52
CA SER A 16 47.90 31.62 -42.47
C SER A 16 48.78 31.77 -41.22
N ARG A 17 48.74 30.72 -40.44
CA ARG A 17 49.56 30.34 -39.29
C ARG A 17 48.88 30.35 -37.95
N TYR A 18 47.98 29.33 -37.72
CA TYR A 18 47.71 28.77 -36.41
C TYR A 18 47.03 27.40 -36.60
N LEU A 19 47.72 26.44 -37.22
CA LEU A 19 47.32 25.03 -37.25
C LEU A 19 48.52 24.14 -36.95
N GLU A 20 49.08 24.26 -35.76
CA GLU A 20 49.95 23.23 -35.18
C GLU A 20 49.70 23.24 -33.65
N GLY A 21 49.08 22.21 -33.12
CA GLY A 21 48.95 22.02 -31.68
C GLY A 21 47.60 21.59 -31.14
N MET A 22 46.73 20.98 -31.93
CA MET A 22 45.55 20.30 -31.36
C MET A 22 45.85 18.81 -31.20
N SER A 23 46.35 18.43 -30.02
CA SER A 23 46.38 17.05 -29.57
C SER A 23 44.94 16.55 -29.41
N THR A 24 44.60 15.48 -30.10
CA THR A 24 43.34 14.74 -29.93
C THR A 24 43.17 14.34 -28.48
N PRO A 25 42.03 14.64 -27.83
CA PRO A 25 41.78 14.11 -26.51
C PRO A 25 41.68 12.58 -26.57
N PRO A 26 42.19 11.87 -25.54
CA PRO A 26 42.09 10.41 -25.50
C PRO A 26 40.64 9.98 -25.57
N ALA A 27 40.37 8.93 -26.34
CA ALA A 27 39.05 8.32 -26.48
C ALA A 27 38.45 8.10 -25.10
N SER A 28 37.31 8.75 -24.86
CA SER A 28 36.55 8.56 -23.65
C SER A 28 36.17 7.07 -23.58
N THR A 29 36.75 6.38 -22.61
CA THR A 29 36.38 5.02 -22.26
C THR A 29 34.90 5.08 -21.86
N ILE A 30 34.04 4.59 -22.71
CA ILE A 30 32.61 4.39 -22.38
C ILE A 30 32.61 3.39 -21.23
N ALA A 31 32.44 3.92 -20.01
CA ALA A 31 32.25 3.09 -18.84
C ALA A 31 30.96 2.26 -19.08
N THR A 32 31.13 0.97 -19.27
CA THR A 32 30.03 0.01 -19.31
C THR A 32 29.20 0.25 -18.05
N PRO A 33 27.88 0.43 -18.14
CA PRO A 33 27.08 0.61 -16.94
C PRO A 33 27.27 -0.64 -16.07
N VAL A 34 27.88 -0.47 -14.91
CA VAL A 34 27.94 -1.51 -13.88
C VAL A 34 26.48 -1.81 -13.53
N THR A 35 25.99 -2.93 -14.03
CA THR A 35 24.68 -3.44 -13.63
C THR A 35 24.79 -3.73 -12.14
N GLU A 36 24.33 -2.79 -11.29
CA GLU A 36 24.23 -3.02 -9.85
C GLU A 36 23.46 -4.34 -9.64
N LEU A 37 24.18 -5.39 -9.28
CA LEU A 37 23.60 -6.69 -8.97
C LEU A 37 22.60 -6.46 -7.82
N ARG A 38 21.33 -6.70 -8.09
CA ARG A 38 20.30 -6.70 -7.02
C ARG A 38 20.78 -7.58 -5.88
N ALA A 39 20.82 -7.04 -4.67
CA ALA A 39 21.14 -7.80 -3.49
C ALA A 39 20.26 -9.07 -3.45
N ARG A 40 20.90 -10.23 -3.36
CA ARG A 40 20.18 -11.52 -3.31
C ARG A 40 19.27 -11.52 -2.09
N LYS A 41 18.00 -11.88 -2.29
CA LYS A 41 17.05 -12.03 -1.18
C LYS A 41 17.58 -13.07 -0.18
N PRO A 42 17.60 -12.75 1.13
CA PRO A 42 18.00 -13.71 2.17
C PRO A 42 17.08 -14.93 2.22
N ASP A 43 17.58 -16.01 2.81
CA ASP A 43 16.86 -17.29 2.88
C ASP A 43 15.51 -17.20 3.64
N TRP A 44 15.39 -16.29 4.61
CA TRP A 44 14.13 -16.08 5.36
C TRP A 44 13.03 -15.37 4.56
N LEU A 45 13.29 -14.93 3.33
CA LEU A 45 12.32 -14.35 2.39
C LEU A 45 11.83 -15.38 1.34
N ARG A 46 11.90 -16.65 1.62
CA ARG A 46 11.38 -17.70 0.73
C ARG A 46 9.86 -17.79 0.86
N VAL A 47 9.18 -17.92 -0.27
CA VAL A 47 7.74 -18.09 -0.37
C VAL A 47 7.39 -19.36 -1.12
N ARG A 48 6.19 -19.88 -0.90
CA ARG A 48 5.68 -21.04 -1.63
C ARG A 48 5.23 -20.67 -3.03
N ALA A 49 5.57 -21.50 -4.00
CA ALA A 49 5.06 -21.32 -5.37
C ALA A 49 3.54 -21.55 -5.42
N PRO A 50 2.79 -20.80 -6.26
CA PRO A 50 1.33 -20.89 -6.38
C PRO A 50 0.91 -22.07 -7.28
N THR A 51 1.08 -23.29 -6.83
CA THR A 51 0.89 -24.53 -7.63
C THR A 51 -0.28 -25.40 -7.18
N SER A 52 -1.02 -25.04 -6.12
CA SER A 52 -2.12 -25.87 -5.61
C SER A 52 -3.40 -25.75 -6.45
N ALA A 53 -4.23 -26.81 -6.44
CA ALA A 53 -5.56 -26.79 -7.08
C ALA A 53 -6.44 -25.67 -6.50
N ALA A 54 -6.46 -25.50 -5.19
CA ALA A 54 -7.23 -24.45 -4.51
C ALA A 54 -6.80 -23.04 -4.95
N PHE A 55 -5.50 -22.81 -5.20
CA PHE A 55 -5.03 -21.56 -5.81
C PHE A 55 -5.65 -21.34 -7.20
N ALA A 56 -5.66 -22.39 -8.05
CA ALA A 56 -6.21 -22.30 -9.41
C ALA A 56 -7.73 -22.03 -9.39
N GLU A 57 -8.46 -22.65 -8.48
CA GLU A 57 -9.91 -22.44 -8.27
C GLU A 57 -10.20 -21.00 -7.84
N THR A 58 -9.50 -20.50 -6.82
CA THR A 58 -9.65 -19.11 -6.35
C THR A 58 -9.37 -18.12 -7.48
N ARG A 59 -8.29 -18.33 -8.25
CA ARG A 59 -7.95 -17.48 -9.40
C ARG A 59 -9.04 -17.51 -10.48
N LYS A 60 -9.57 -18.71 -10.79
CA LYS A 60 -10.65 -18.87 -11.78
C LYS A 60 -11.91 -18.10 -11.37
N LEU A 61 -12.28 -18.20 -10.09
CA LEU A 61 -13.46 -17.48 -9.56
C LEU A 61 -13.26 -15.96 -9.64
N MET A 62 -12.13 -15.42 -9.16
CA MET A 62 -11.86 -13.98 -9.23
C MET A 62 -11.96 -13.45 -10.66
N ARG A 63 -11.39 -14.17 -11.62
CA ARG A 63 -11.44 -13.79 -13.04
C ARG A 63 -12.83 -13.93 -13.66
N SER A 64 -13.61 -14.95 -13.28
CA SER A 64 -14.98 -15.13 -13.80
C SER A 64 -15.94 -14.03 -13.37
N LEU A 65 -15.65 -13.38 -12.22
CA LEU A 65 -16.41 -12.25 -11.69
C LEU A 65 -15.78 -10.89 -12.01
N ASN A 66 -14.74 -10.87 -12.86
CA ASN A 66 -14.01 -9.66 -13.26
C ASN A 66 -13.52 -8.83 -12.07
N LEU A 67 -13.02 -9.51 -11.01
CA LEU A 67 -12.52 -8.85 -9.81
C LEU A 67 -11.01 -8.64 -9.87
N ASN A 68 -10.58 -7.44 -9.50
CA ASN A 68 -9.17 -7.13 -9.28
C ASN A 68 -8.75 -7.56 -7.88
N THR A 69 -7.51 -8.00 -7.72
CA THR A 69 -6.96 -8.35 -6.41
C THR A 69 -5.62 -7.68 -6.19
N VAL A 70 -5.42 -7.12 -5.00
CA VAL A 70 -4.10 -6.58 -4.63
C VAL A 70 -3.01 -7.67 -4.64
N CYS A 71 -3.42 -8.93 -4.50
CA CYS A 71 -2.50 -10.06 -4.54
C CYS A 71 -1.80 -10.21 -5.90
N GLU A 72 -2.52 -9.98 -7.00
CA GLU A 72 -1.96 -9.99 -8.36
C GLU A 72 -1.31 -8.65 -8.69
N GLU A 73 -2.01 -7.53 -8.50
CA GLU A 73 -1.56 -6.19 -8.89
C GLU A 73 -0.29 -5.73 -8.15
N ALA A 74 -0.20 -6.02 -6.86
CA ALA A 74 0.97 -5.70 -6.05
C ALA A 74 2.08 -6.77 -6.12
N ALA A 75 1.94 -7.83 -6.94
CA ALA A 75 2.86 -8.96 -6.99
C ALA A 75 3.18 -9.53 -5.60
N CYS A 76 2.12 -9.79 -4.81
CA CYS A 76 2.24 -10.18 -3.40
C CYS A 76 2.99 -11.51 -3.25
N PRO A 77 4.03 -11.60 -2.41
CA PRO A 77 4.80 -12.83 -2.23
C PRO A 77 3.97 -13.96 -1.61
N ASN A 78 2.90 -13.64 -0.89
CA ASN A 78 2.07 -14.61 -0.16
C ASN A 78 0.90 -15.17 -0.98
N ILE A 79 0.74 -14.76 -2.25
CA ILE A 79 -0.42 -15.12 -3.07
C ILE A 79 -0.64 -16.65 -3.13
N GLY A 80 0.45 -17.44 -3.24
CA GLY A 80 0.37 -18.90 -3.31
C GLY A 80 -0.22 -19.52 -2.05
N GLU A 81 0.14 -19.01 -0.89
CA GLU A 81 -0.38 -19.49 0.40
C GLU A 81 -1.82 -18.99 0.64
N CYS A 82 -2.05 -17.69 0.52
CA CYS A 82 -3.36 -17.09 0.77
C CYS A 82 -4.45 -17.72 -0.09
N TRP A 83 -4.23 -17.82 -1.40
CA TRP A 83 -5.23 -18.38 -2.31
C TRP A 83 -5.41 -19.89 -2.18
N SER A 84 -4.38 -20.61 -1.71
CA SER A 84 -4.53 -22.02 -1.33
C SER A 84 -5.47 -22.22 -0.13
N GLN A 85 -5.59 -21.18 0.71
CA GLN A 85 -6.49 -21.13 1.86
C GLN A 85 -7.80 -20.39 1.54
N LYS A 86 -8.06 -20.09 0.26
CA LYS A 86 -9.21 -19.31 -0.22
C LYS A 86 -9.28 -17.88 0.33
N HIS A 87 -8.15 -17.33 0.78
CA HIS A 87 -8.07 -15.95 1.25
C HIS A 87 -7.58 -15.06 0.10
N ALA A 88 -8.38 -14.08 -0.30
CA ALA A 88 -8.01 -13.06 -1.28
C ALA A 88 -8.33 -11.66 -0.74
N THR A 89 -7.51 -10.68 -1.11
CA THR A 89 -7.80 -9.27 -0.86
C THR A 89 -8.32 -8.67 -2.15
N VAL A 90 -9.60 -8.32 -2.14
CA VAL A 90 -10.26 -7.74 -3.31
C VAL A 90 -9.94 -6.25 -3.41
N MET A 91 -9.57 -5.80 -4.60
CA MET A 91 -9.27 -4.39 -4.90
C MET A 91 -10.39 -3.83 -5.76
N ILE A 92 -11.16 -2.92 -5.20
CA ILE A 92 -12.29 -2.26 -5.86
C ILE A 92 -11.88 -0.94 -6.53
N LEU A 93 -12.79 -0.37 -7.32
CA LEU A 93 -12.61 0.88 -8.07
C LEU A 93 -11.65 0.75 -9.26
N GLY A 94 -11.43 -0.48 -9.74
CA GLY A 94 -10.61 -0.79 -10.90
C GLY A 94 -9.14 -1.09 -10.57
N ASP A 95 -8.28 -1.08 -11.61
CA ASP A 95 -6.87 -1.46 -11.57
C ASP A 95 -5.89 -0.28 -11.64
N THR A 96 -6.41 0.94 -11.81
CA THR A 96 -5.60 2.13 -12.09
C THR A 96 -5.75 3.17 -10.97
N CYS A 97 -4.64 3.54 -10.35
CA CYS A 97 -4.56 4.47 -9.23
C CYS A 97 -4.22 5.89 -9.72
N THR A 98 -4.84 6.93 -9.13
CA THR A 98 -4.51 8.33 -9.42
C THR A 98 -3.19 8.79 -8.80
N ARG A 99 -2.53 7.94 -7.97
CA ARG A 99 -1.29 8.28 -7.28
C ARG A 99 -0.15 7.32 -7.61
N ALA A 100 1.09 7.84 -7.53
CA ALA A 100 2.33 7.13 -7.84
C ALA A 100 3.20 6.96 -6.59
N CYS A 101 2.82 6.06 -5.69
CA CYS A 101 3.64 5.72 -4.53
C CYS A 101 4.87 4.91 -4.97
N ALA A 102 6.08 5.30 -4.52
CA ALA A 102 7.32 4.70 -4.99
C ALA A 102 7.52 3.23 -4.61
N PHE A 103 6.69 2.69 -3.71
CA PHE A 103 6.70 1.29 -3.28
C PHE A 103 5.67 0.42 -3.99
N CYS A 104 4.64 1.02 -4.64
CA CYS A 104 3.43 0.33 -5.07
C CYS A 104 3.51 -0.08 -6.54
N ASN A 105 3.18 -1.34 -6.83
CA ASN A 105 3.21 -1.89 -8.19
C ASN A 105 1.87 -1.73 -8.94
N VAL A 106 0.84 -1.16 -8.31
CA VAL A 106 -0.44 -0.89 -8.97
C VAL A 106 -0.24 0.14 -10.09
N LYS A 107 -0.92 -0.07 -11.20
CA LYS A 107 -0.87 0.81 -12.37
C LYS A 107 -1.29 2.23 -12.00
N THR A 108 -0.51 3.22 -12.43
CA THR A 108 -0.80 4.64 -12.22
C THR A 108 -1.32 5.29 -13.50
N GLY A 109 -2.34 6.15 -13.37
CA GLY A 109 -2.91 6.87 -14.51
C GLY A 109 -4.30 7.44 -14.23
N MET A 110 -5.03 7.71 -15.30
CA MET A 110 -6.44 8.09 -15.23
C MET A 110 -7.29 6.81 -15.19
N PRO A 111 -8.04 6.57 -14.10
CA PRO A 111 -8.91 5.40 -14.00
C PRO A 111 -10.11 5.48 -14.94
N GLY A 112 -10.64 4.32 -15.31
CA GLY A 112 -11.90 4.22 -16.02
C GLY A 112 -13.13 4.54 -15.15
N PRO A 113 -14.34 4.45 -15.74
CA PRO A 113 -15.58 4.61 -14.99
C PRO A 113 -15.70 3.53 -13.89
N VAL A 114 -16.42 3.87 -12.82
CA VAL A 114 -16.69 2.94 -11.72
C VAL A 114 -17.67 1.86 -12.21
N ASP A 115 -17.30 0.60 -12.02
CA ASP A 115 -18.19 -0.53 -12.28
C ASP A 115 -19.27 -0.61 -11.19
N LYS A 116 -20.53 -0.45 -11.61
CA LYS A 116 -21.69 -0.51 -10.70
C LYS A 116 -22.02 -1.93 -10.23
N LEU A 117 -21.54 -2.96 -10.94
CA LEU A 117 -21.76 -4.36 -10.59
C LEU A 117 -20.66 -4.92 -9.68
N GLU A 118 -19.51 -4.24 -9.59
CA GLU A 118 -18.39 -4.68 -8.76
C GLU A 118 -18.80 -5.04 -7.31
N PRO A 119 -19.63 -4.23 -6.59
CA PRO A 119 -20.07 -4.58 -5.23
C PRO A 119 -20.76 -5.95 -5.15
N ARG A 120 -21.66 -6.21 -6.08
CA ARG A 120 -22.37 -7.50 -6.18
C ARG A 120 -21.42 -8.66 -6.49
N HIS A 121 -20.50 -8.48 -7.45
CA HIS A 121 -19.50 -9.50 -7.79
C HIS A 121 -18.59 -9.83 -6.60
N VAL A 122 -18.21 -8.82 -5.79
CA VAL A 122 -17.45 -9.03 -4.55
C VAL A 122 -18.23 -9.89 -3.55
N ALA A 123 -19.50 -9.59 -3.37
CA ALA A 123 -20.37 -10.33 -2.45
C ALA A 123 -20.61 -11.78 -2.93
N GLU A 124 -20.82 -11.98 -4.23
CA GLU A 124 -20.92 -13.31 -4.86
C GLU A 124 -19.64 -14.14 -4.67
N ALA A 125 -18.46 -13.52 -4.85
CA ALA A 125 -17.18 -14.19 -4.60
C ALA A 125 -17.02 -14.62 -3.14
N ALA A 126 -17.35 -13.73 -2.20
CA ALA A 126 -17.25 -14.01 -0.77
C ALA A 126 -18.17 -15.17 -0.36
N ALA A 127 -19.42 -15.17 -0.84
CA ALA A 127 -20.38 -16.23 -0.60
C ALA A 127 -19.94 -17.57 -1.22
N ALA A 128 -19.49 -17.56 -2.49
CA ALA A 128 -19.03 -18.76 -3.20
C ALA A 128 -17.78 -19.40 -2.57
N LEU A 129 -16.88 -18.60 -2.02
CA LEU A 129 -15.69 -19.09 -1.30
C LEU A 129 -16.02 -19.50 0.16
N GLY A 130 -17.17 -19.08 0.69
CA GLY A 130 -17.54 -19.31 2.09
C GLY A 130 -16.60 -18.59 3.06
N LEU A 131 -16.25 -17.34 2.76
CA LEU A 131 -15.26 -16.60 3.54
C LEU A 131 -15.78 -16.27 4.94
N GLU A 132 -14.99 -16.57 5.96
CA GLU A 132 -15.24 -16.10 7.33
C GLU A 132 -14.76 -14.65 7.53
N HIS A 133 -13.78 -14.21 6.73
CA HIS A 133 -13.21 -12.87 6.74
C HIS A 133 -12.82 -12.44 5.35
N ILE A 134 -13.17 -11.21 4.97
CA ILE A 134 -12.79 -10.62 3.69
C ILE A 134 -12.09 -9.28 3.90
N VAL A 135 -11.05 -9.01 3.13
CA VAL A 135 -10.38 -7.71 3.08
C VAL A 135 -10.70 -7.03 1.75
N ILE A 136 -11.28 -5.85 1.84
CA ILE A 136 -11.60 -4.99 0.70
C ILE A 136 -10.64 -3.80 0.71
N THR A 137 -9.94 -3.58 -0.37
CA THR A 137 -9.10 -2.39 -0.57
C THR A 137 -9.46 -1.70 -1.88
N SER A 138 -8.85 -0.57 -2.18
CA SER A 138 -9.06 0.13 -3.43
C SER A 138 -7.79 0.79 -3.95
N VAL A 139 -7.82 1.21 -5.20
CA VAL A 139 -6.94 2.25 -5.74
C VAL A 139 -7.35 3.63 -5.19
N ASP A 140 -6.43 4.60 -5.19
CA ASP A 140 -6.82 6.00 -4.96
C ASP A 140 -7.63 6.52 -6.16
N ARG A 141 -8.75 7.17 -5.87
CA ARG A 141 -9.67 7.78 -6.83
C ARG A 141 -9.87 9.26 -6.51
N ASP A 142 -8.76 10.03 -6.56
CA ASP A 142 -8.81 11.48 -6.33
C ASP A 142 -9.71 12.22 -7.35
N ASP A 143 -10.00 11.57 -8.49
CA ASP A 143 -10.90 12.03 -9.55
C ASP A 143 -12.39 11.99 -9.15
N LEU A 144 -12.78 11.09 -8.22
CA LEU A 144 -14.17 10.98 -7.78
C LEU A 144 -14.51 12.03 -6.71
N PRO A 145 -15.74 12.56 -6.69
CA PRO A 145 -16.18 13.57 -5.71
C PRO A 145 -16.05 13.13 -4.25
N ASP A 146 -16.29 11.84 -3.98
CA ASP A 146 -16.23 11.20 -2.65
C ASP A 146 -14.95 10.41 -2.41
N GLY A 147 -14.00 10.40 -3.38
CA GLY A 147 -12.79 9.59 -3.32
C GLY A 147 -13.05 8.09 -3.40
N GLY A 148 -14.25 7.66 -3.78
CA GLY A 148 -14.67 6.27 -3.88
C GLY A 148 -15.34 5.71 -2.61
N ALA A 149 -15.62 6.54 -1.61
CA ALA A 149 -16.26 6.11 -0.35
C ALA A 149 -17.60 5.40 -0.57
N GLY A 150 -18.44 5.91 -1.46
CA GLY A 150 -19.72 5.29 -1.81
C GLY A 150 -19.60 3.89 -2.39
N GLN A 151 -18.49 3.54 -3.04
CA GLN A 151 -18.27 2.18 -3.52
C GLN A 151 -17.96 1.21 -2.35
N PHE A 152 -17.16 1.64 -1.36
CA PHE A 152 -16.96 0.86 -0.13
C PHE A 152 -18.28 0.58 0.58
N VAL A 153 -19.15 1.59 0.71
CA VAL A 153 -20.49 1.42 1.33
C VAL A 153 -21.30 0.36 0.59
N ARG A 154 -21.43 0.46 -0.73
CA ARG A 154 -22.17 -0.53 -1.52
C ARG A 154 -21.60 -1.94 -1.39
N VAL A 155 -20.27 -2.09 -1.34
CA VAL A 155 -19.62 -3.38 -1.12
C VAL A 155 -19.96 -3.94 0.27
N ILE A 156 -19.94 -3.12 1.31
CA ILE A 156 -20.30 -3.55 2.67
C ILE A 156 -21.76 -3.99 2.71
N GLU A 157 -22.68 -3.22 2.11
CA GLU A 157 -24.12 -3.54 2.05
C GLU A 157 -24.39 -4.87 1.33
N GLU A 158 -23.81 -5.07 0.14
CA GLU A 158 -23.94 -6.31 -0.62
C GLU A 158 -23.34 -7.52 0.12
N LEU A 159 -22.19 -7.35 0.77
CA LEU A 159 -21.57 -8.39 1.60
C LEU A 159 -22.46 -8.76 2.81
N ARG A 160 -23.02 -7.77 3.50
CA ARG A 160 -23.94 -8.03 4.62
C ARG A 160 -25.20 -8.78 4.18
N ALA A 161 -25.70 -8.51 2.95
CA ALA A 161 -26.86 -9.22 2.39
C ALA A 161 -26.51 -10.65 1.97
N ALA A 162 -25.41 -10.87 1.24
CA ALA A 162 -25.06 -12.17 0.65
C ALA A 162 -24.27 -13.09 1.60
N ALA A 163 -23.48 -12.53 2.51
CA ALA A 163 -22.61 -13.27 3.42
C ALA A 163 -22.64 -12.66 4.85
N PRO A 164 -23.78 -12.68 5.55
CA PRO A 164 -23.97 -11.91 6.80
C PRO A 164 -23.07 -12.31 7.97
N ARG A 165 -22.44 -13.48 7.91
CA ARG A 165 -21.49 -13.96 8.93
C ARG A 165 -20.05 -13.60 8.64
N THR A 166 -19.76 -13.11 7.43
CA THR A 166 -18.41 -12.73 7.02
C THR A 166 -17.98 -11.44 7.71
N THR A 167 -16.84 -11.47 8.38
CA THR A 167 -16.20 -10.28 8.93
C THR A 167 -15.62 -9.42 7.79
N ILE A 168 -15.91 -8.13 7.82
CA ILE A 168 -15.50 -7.19 6.77
C ILE A 168 -14.39 -6.28 7.28
N GLU A 169 -13.20 -6.45 6.76
CA GLU A 169 -12.08 -5.50 6.90
C GLU A 169 -12.01 -4.64 5.64
N ILE A 170 -11.91 -3.34 5.80
CA ILE A 170 -11.62 -2.41 4.71
C ILE A 170 -10.23 -1.81 4.87
N LEU A 171 -9.48 -1.69 3.78
CA LEU A 171 -8.21 -0.97 3.71
C LEU A 171 -8.39 0.22 2.77
N THR A 172 -8.58 1.40 3.35
CA THR A 172 -8.95 2.60 2.61
C THR A 172 -7.76 3.44 2.17
N PRO A 173 -7.90 4.23 1.09
CA PRO A 173 -7.01 5.36 0.81
C PRO A 173 -7.16 6.45 1.88
N ASP A 174 -6.38 7.54 1.77
CA ASP A 174 -6.49 8.68 2.71
C ASP A 174 -7.60 9.67 2.35
N PHE A 175 -8.33 9.44 1.25
CA PHE A 175 -9.38 10.30 0.70
C PHE A 175 -8.99 11.77 0.52
N ARG A 176 -7.72 12.12 0.67
CA ARG A 176 -7.17 13.46 0.53
C ARG A 176 -8.03 14.52 1.23
N ASN A 177 -8.59 15.50 0.47
CA ASN A 177 -9.40 16.58 1.02
C ASN A 177 -10.86 16.19 1.35
N LYS A 178 -11.24 14.93 1.16
CA LYS A 178 -12.60 14.39 1.32
C LYS A 178 -12.72 13.48 2.56
N ALA A 179 -11.64 13.28 3.32
CA ALA A 179 -11.55 12.29 4.36
C ALA A 179 -12.65 12.39 5.42
N LYS A 180 -13.03 13.60 5.84
CA LYS A 180 -14.07 13.78 6.87
C LYS A 180 -15.36 13.08 6.49
N VAL A 181 -15.95 13.42 5.35
CA VAL A 181 -17.23 12.87 4.88
C VAL A 181 -17.09 11.41 4.48
N ALA A 182 -15.97 11.04 3.82
CA ALA A 182 -15.70 9.66 3.40
C ALA A 182 -15.64 8.70 4.60
N VAL A 183 -14.93 9.08 5.66
CA VAL A 183 -14.84 8.27 6.89
C VAL A 183 -16.18 8.16 7.60
N GLU A 184 -16.92 9.27 7.75
CA GLU A 184 -18.27 9.28 8.35
C GLU A 184 -19.20 8.31 7.61
N THR A 185 -19.20 8.37 6.28
CA THR A 185 -20.06 7.54 5.42
C THR A 185 -19.71 6.05 5.53
N ILE A 186 -18.42 5.72 5.50
CA ILE A 186 -17.96 4.33 5.56
C ILE A 186 -18.15 3.74 6.97
N VAL A 187 -17.86 4.50 8.02
CA VAL A 187 -18.05 4.03 9.41
C VAL A 187 -19.53 3.76 9.68
N ALA A 188 -20.44 4.58 9.12
CA ALA A 188 -21.89 4.37 9.23
C ALA A 188 -22.35 3.06 8.54
N ALA A 189 -21.65 2.59 7.50
CA ALA A 189 -21.93 1.31 6.85
C ALA A 189 -21.51 0.09 7.69
N GLY A 190 -20.75 0.27 8.77
CA GLY A 190 -20.45 -0.75 9.77
C GLY A 190 -19.43 -1.81 9.34
N PRO A 191 -18.22 -1.46 8.90
CA PRO A 191 -17.12 -2.42 8.77
C PRO A 191 -16.69 -2.92 10.15
N ASP A 192 -16.22 -4.17 10.24
CA ASP A 192 -15.70 -4.72 11.50
C ASP A 192 -14.28 -4.22 11.81
N VAL A 193 -13.48 -4.02 10.78
CA VAL A 193 -12.11 -3.47 10.86
C VAL A 193 -11.92 -2.36 9.85
N TYR A 194 -11.48 -1.21 10.33
CA TYR A 194 -11.08 -0.08 9.50
C TYR A 194 -9.54 0.01 9.46
N ASN A 195 -8.97 -0.28 8.32
CA ASN A 195 -7.53 -0.26 8.09
C ASN A 195 -7.15 0.92 7.19
N HIS A 196 -6.10 1.64 7.58
CA HIS A 196 -5.40 2.61 6.76
C HIS A 196 -3.92 2.59 7.09
N ASN A 197 -3.08 2.21 6.14
CA ASN A 197 -1.65 2.07 6.36
C ASN A 197 -0.93 3.42 6.34
N LEU A 198 -0.01 3.63 7.30
CA LEU A 198 0.94 4.74 7.24
C LEU A 198 2.09 4.47 6.25
N GLU A 199 2.41 3.22 6.00
CA GLU A 199 3.40 2.69 5.06
C GLU A 199 4.86 2.94 5.47
N THR A 200 5.21 4.15 5.96
CA THR A 200 6.60 4.51 6.34
C THR A 200 6.61 5.64 7.37
N VAL A 201 7.80 6.03 7.79
CA VAL A 201 8.04 7.12 8.75
C VAL A 201 7.91 8.52 8.11
N PRO A 202 7.61 9.59 8.88
CA PRO A 202 7.35 10.94 8.35
C PRO A 202 8.42 11.47 7.40
N ARG A 203 9.71 11.28 7.73
CA ARG A 203 10.84 11.75 6.92
C ARG A 203 10.85 11.17 5.51
N LEU A 204 10.34 9.94 5.33
CA LEU A 204 10.34 9.25 4.05
C LEU A 204 9.10 9.52 3.19
N TYR A 205 8.04 10.16 3.74
CA TYR A 205 6.81 10.43 2.98
C TYR A 205 7.05 11.15 1.66
N PRO A 206 7.87 12.22 1.57
CA PRO A 206 8.06 12.95 0.32
C PRO A 206 8.60 12.08 -0.83
N THR A 207 9.39 11.06 -0.53
CA THR A 207 10.02 10.18 -1.52
C THR A 207 9.27 8.88 -1.74
N ILE A 208 8.67 8.31 -0.70
CA ILE A 208 8.03 6.99 -0.74
C ILE A 208 6.53 7.10 -1.04
N ARG A 209 5.86 8.12 -0.48
CA ARG A 209 4.40 8.32 -0.59
C ARG A 209 4.07 9.79 -0.91
N PRO A 210 4.55 10.36 -2.02
CA PRO A 210 4.52 11.81 -2.28
C PRO A 210 3.12 12.42 -2.36
N GLY A 211 2.10 11.61 -2.67
CA GLY A 211 0.70 12.04 -2.73
C GLY A 211 -0.04 12.06 -1.39
N ALA A 212 0.57 11.58 -0.30
CA ALA A 212 -0.05 11.45 1.01
C ALA A 212 0.63 12.34 2.06
N ARG A 213 -0.01 12.47 3.23
CA ARG A 213 0.51 13.24 4.37
C ARG A 213 0.37 12.42 5.65
N TYR A 214 1.47 12.26 6.38
CA TYR A 214 1.56 11.43 7.58
C TYR A 214 0.50 11.77 8.64
N TYR A 215 0.41 13.02 9.06
CA TYR A 215 -0.58 13.43 10.07
C TYR A 215 -2.03 13.41 9.56
N HIS A 216 -2.25 13.46 8.25
CA HIS A 216 -3.58 13.27 7.69
C HIS A 216 -4.03 11.82 7.86
N SER A 217 -3.16 10.86 7.60
CA SER A 217 -3.41 9.43 7.82
C SER A 217 -3.70 9.10 9.29
N LEU A 218 -2.99 9.71 10.23
CA LEU A 218 -3.26 9.55 11.67
C LEU A 218 -4.62 10.11 12.06
N ARG A 219 -4.94 11.35 11.62
CA ARG A 219 -6.24 11.97 11.90
C ARG A 219 -7.41 11.18 11.33
N LEU A 220 -7.23 10.52 10.18
CA LEU A 220 -8.23 9.64 9.60
C LEU A 220 -8.55 8.48 10.56
N LEU A 221 -7.54 7.81 11.11
CA LEU A 221 -7.71 6.71 12.07
C LEU A 221 -8.32 7.18 13.40
N ASP A 222 -7.88 8.33 13.91
CA ASP A 222 -8.44 8.98 15.10
C ASP A 222 -9.93 9.33 14.90
N GLN A 223 -10.29 9.84 13.72
CA GLN A 223 -11.69 10.11 13.37
C GLN A 223 -12.55 8.83 13.40
N VAL A 224 -12.05 7.71 12.87
CA VAL A 224 -12.76 6.42 12.95
C VAL A 224 -13.06 6.05 14.39
N LYS A 225 -12.07 6.15 15.27
CA LYS A 225 -12.25 5.85 16.72
C LYS A 225 -13.21 6.81 17.41
N SER A 226 -13.18 8.08 17.04
CA SER A 226 -14.10 9.08 17.58
C SER A 226 -15.55 8.83 17.17
N LEU A 227 -15.78 8.36 15.94
CA LEU A 227 -17.10 8.05 15.40
C LEU A 227 -17.64 6.72 15.90
N SER A 228 -16.79 5.70 16.00
CA SER A 228 -17.18 4.35 16.43
C SER A 228 -16.03 3.69 17.22
N PRO A 229 -16.05 3.79 18.57
CA PRO A 229 -15.03 3.18 19.43
C PRO A 229 -14.96 1.65 19.28
N ASP A 230 -16.05 1.00 18.87
CA ASP A 230 -16.15 -0.44 18.72
C ASP A 230 -15.55 -0.99 17.42
N VAL A 231 -15.41 -0.19 16.37
CA VAL A 231 -14.71 -0.60 15.16
C VAL A 231 -13.23 -0.80 15.50
N PHE A 232 -12.67 -1.93 15.13
CA PHE A 232 -11.23 -2.16 15.26
C PHE A 232 -10.47 -1.31 14.23
N THR A 233 -9.47 -0.56 14.68
CA THR A 233 -8.59 0.21 13.80
C THR A 233 -7.28 -0.52 13.58
N LYS A 234 -6.82 -0.52 12.35
CA LYS A 234 -5.59 -1.19 11.91
C LYS A 234 -4.72 -0.27 11.09
N SER A 235 -3.41 -0.41 11.24
CA SER A 235 -2.45 0.29 10.40
C SER A 235 -1.19 -0.55 10.21
N GLY A 236 -0.38 -0.19 9.22
CA GLY A 236 0.84 -0.90 8.91
C GLY A 236 1.96 0.00 8.45
N VAL A 237 3.18 -0.48 8.66
CA VAL A 237 4.40 0.09 8.11
C VAL A 237 5.24 -0.97 7.44
N MET A 238 5.94 -0.57 6.40
CA MET A 238 7.01 -1.35 5.79
C MET A 238 8.34 -0.92 6.39
N VAL A 239 9.25 -1.88 6.56
CA VAL A 239 10.63 -1.65 7.00
C VAL A 239 11.62 -2.03 5.91
N GLY A 240 12.81 -1.42 5.95
CA GLY A 240 13.85 -1.60 4.95
C GLY A 240 13.84 -0.53 3.85
N LEU A 241 13.23 0.63 4.10
CA LEU A 241 13.21 1.80 3.23
C LEU A 241 14.22 2.89 3.66
N GLY A 242 14.96 2.66 4.75
CA GLY A 242 15.96 3.59 5.33
C GLY A 242 15.45 4.36 6.55
N GLU A 243 14.38 3.91 7.15
CA GLU A 243 13.90 4.37 8.47
C GLU A 243 14.86 3.95 9.58
N THR A 244 14.92 4.75 10.64
CA THR A 244 15.62 4.39 11.88
C THR A 244 14.68 3.70 12.86
N GLU A 245 15.24 2.96 13.82
CA GLU A 245 14.46 2.31 14.87
C GLU A 245 13.73 3.33 15.76
N GLN A 246 14.38 4.46 16.06
CA GLN A 246 13.75 5.54 16.82
C GLN A 246 12.55 6.15 16.09
N GLU A 247 12.63 6.34 14.77
CA GLU A 247 11.51 6.81 13.95
C GLU A 247 10.34 5.82 13.98
N LEU A 248 10.62 4.50 13.92
CA LEU A 248 9.58 3.46 14.03
C LEU A 248 8.91 3.49 15.40
N HIS A 249 9.68 3.64 16.49
CA HIS A 249 9.13 3.75 17.84
C HIS A 249 8.20 4.96 17.96
N GLN A 250 8.56 6.10 17.38
CA GLN A 250 7.70 7.29 17.35
C GLN A 250 6.42 7.03 16.54
N VAL A 251 6.52 6.38 15.37
CA VAL A 251 5.34 6.01 14.58
C VAL A 251 4.39 5.09 15.37
N PHE A 252 4.92 4.18 16.17
CA PHE A 252 4.08 3.31 17.02
C PHE A 252 3.37 4.12 18.12
N ASP A 253 4.04 5.12 18.72
CA ASP A 253 3.42 6.03 19.70
C ASP A 253 2.32 6.87 19.05
N ASP A 254 2.60 7.43 17.88
CA ASP A 254 1.63 8.22 17.11
C ASP A 254 0.39 7.40 16.74
N MET A 255 0.59 6.15 16.27
CA MET A 255 -0.52 5.23 15.98
C MET A 255 -1.35 4.91 17.22
N ARG A 256 -0.70 4.67 18.37
CA ARG A 256 -1.41 4.44 19.64
C ARG A 256 -2.21 5.66 20.06
N SER A 257 -1.65 6.86 19.92
CA SER A 257 -2.34 8.12 20.19
C SER A 257 -3.55 8.33 19.28
N ALA A 258 -3.50 7.85 18.03
CA ALA A 258 -4.63 7.83 17.10
C ALA A 258 -5.59 6.63 17.31
N GLY A 259 -5.45 5.88 18.41
CA GLY A 259 -6.36 4.79 18.74
C GLY A 259 -6.21 3.51 17.92
N VAL A 260 -5.06 3.28 17.24
CA VAL A 260 -4.85 2.06 16.44
C VAL A 260 -4.77 0.84 17.34
N ASP A 261 -5.64 -0.15 17.09
CA ASP A 261 -5.69 -1.42 17.83
C ASP A 261 -4.68 -2.44 17.33
N PHE A 262 -4.48 -2.54 16.02
CA PHE A 262 -3.66 -3.55 15.38
C PHE A 262 -2.56 -2.93 14.51
N LEU A 263 -1.31 -3.34 14.77
CA LEU A 263 -0.15 -2.96 14.00
C LEU A 263 0.38 -4.12 13.15
N THR A 264 0.63 -3.85 11.87
CA THR A 264 1.39 -4.75 10.99
C THR A 264 2.74 -4.13 10.62
N VAL A 265 3.81 -4.95 10.70
CA VAL A 265 5.16 -4.55 10.27
C VAL A 265 5.69 -5.61 9.31
N GLY A 266 5.98 -5.21 8.07
CA GLY A 266 6.45 -6.12 7.02
C GLY A 266 7.68 -5.61 6.29
N GLN A 267 8.49 -6.51 5.71
CA GLN A 267 9.63 -6.11 4.88
C GLN A 267 9.16 -5.48 3.57
N TYR A 268 9.68 -4.32 3.24
CA TYR A 268 9.56 -3.78 1.89
C TYR A 268 10.30 -4.68 0.88
N LEU A 269 9.62 -5.04 -0.19
CA LEU A 269 10.18 -5.80 -1.30
C LEU A 269 10.00 -5.00 -2.58
N GLN A 270 11.10 -4.60 -3.20
CA GLN A 270 11.08 -3.82 -4.43
C GLN A 270 10.42 -4.60 -5.59
N PRO A 271 9.27 -4.15 -6.12
CA PRO A 271 8.59 -4.87 -7.19
C PRO A 271 9.39 -4.88 -8.50
N THR A 272 9.84 -3.71 -8.94
CA THR A 272 10.63 -3.54 -10.18
C THR A 272 11.78 -2.55 -9.95
N PRO A 273 12.78 -2.46 -10.84
CA PRO A 273 13.88 -1.49 -10.71
C PRO A 273 13.48 -0.01 -10.65
N ARG A 274 12.25 0.32 -11.09
CA ARG A 274 11.73 1.71 -11.08
C ARG A 274 11.22 2.14 -9.70
N HIS A 275 10.92 1.18 -8.81
CA HIS A 275 10.42 1.44 -7.46
C HIS A 275 11.57 1.79 -6.50
N ALA A 276 11.23 2.29 -5.33
CA ALA A 276 12.19 2.60 -4.27
C ALA A 276 13.13 1.40 -4.02
N LYS A 277 14.42 1.69 -3.87
CA LYS A 277 15.41 0.64 -3.57
C LYS A 277 15.19 0.09 -2.15
N VAL A 278 15.43 -1.21 -1.96
CA VAL A 278 15.53 -1.78 -0.61
C VAL A 278 16.81 -1.27 0.02
N ALA A 279 16.70 -0.55 1.14
CA ALA A 279 17.85 -0.07 1.89
C ALA A 279 18.47 -1.17 2.76
N GLU A 280 17.61 -2.04 3.33
CA GLU A 280 18.02 -3.15 4.19
C GLU A 280 17.02 -4.29 4.13
N PHE A 281 17.51 -5.55 4.20
CA PHE A 281 16.70 -6.71 4.52
C PHE A 281 16.75 -6.94 6.04
N VAL A 282 15.68 -6.53 6.73
CA VAL A 282 15.56 -6.60 8.18
C VAL A 282 15.47 -8.06 8.63
N THR A 283 16.25 -8.44 9.65
CA THR A 283 16.32 -9.83 10.14
C THR A 283 15.06 -10.22 10.94
N PRO A 284 14.70 -11.53 10.97
CA PRO A 284 13.61 -12.02 11.82
C PRO A 284 13.75 -11.61 13.29
N ALA A 285 14.98 -11.57 13.82
CA ALA A 285 15.25 -11.14 15.20
C ALA A 285 14.86 -9.67 15.44
N ARG A 286 15.15 -8.76 14.48
CA ARG A 286 14.72 -7.36 14.57
C ARG A 286 13.20 -7.21 14.44
N PHE A 287 12.52 -8.02 13.62
CA PHE A 287 11.05 -8.06 13.60
C PHE A 287 10.49 -8.47 14.97
N ALA A 288 11.08 -9.47 15.63
CA ALA A 288 10.66 -9.90 16.96
C ALA A 288 10.85 -8.78 17.99
N ALA A 289 11.97 -8.03 17.94
CA ALA A 289 12.23 -6.87 18.81
C ALA A 289 11.20 -5.75 18.58
N LEU A 290 10.93 -5.38 17.32
CA LEU A 290 9.91 -4.38 16.97
C LEU A 290 8.51 -4.82 17.47
N ALA A 291 8.17 -6.10 17.34
CA ALA A 291 6.92 -6.63 17.86
C ALA A 291 6.83 -6.52 19.40
N ALA A 292 7.92 -6.78 20.12
CA ALA A 292 7.97 -6.64 21.58
C ALA A 292 7.75 -5.19 22.00
N VAL A 293 8.43 -4.24 21.37
CA VAL A 293 8.25 -2.80 21.58
C VAL A 293 6.81 -2.38 21.30
N ALA A 294 6.24 -2.77 20.17
CA ALA A 294 4.86 -2.44 19.83
C ALA A 294 3.87 -2.99 20.88
N ARG A 295 4.04 -4.23 21.33
CA ARG A 295 3.20 -4.81 22.39
C ARG A 295 3.30 -4.03 23.71
N SER A 296 4.51 -3.59 24.09
CA SER A 296 4.70 -2.78 25.30
C SER A 296 4.01 -1.41 25.22
N LYS A 297 3.80 -0.87 24.01
CA LYS A 297 3.04 0.36 23.77
C LYS A 297 1.52 0.18 23.82
N GLY A 298 1.03 -1.05 24.03
CA GLY A 298 -0.38 -1.35 24.27
C GLY A 298 -1.24 -1.62 23.03
N PHE A 299 -0.64 -1.91 21.86
CA PHE A 299 -1.43 -2.46 20.75
C PHE A 299 -2.15 -3.73 21.19
N LEU A 300 -3.39 -3.89 20.75
CA LEU A 300 -4.19 -5.06 21.05
C LEU A 300 -3.66 -6.29 20.31
N GLN A 301 -3.22 -6.10 19.06
CA GLN A 301 -2.58 -7.11 18.23
C GLN A 301 -1.38 -6.53 17.48
N VAL A 302 -0.34 -7.35 17.29
CA VAL A 302 0.88 -7.00 16.53
C VAL A 302 1.27 -8.20 15.67
N ALA A 303 1.32 -8.00 14.36
CA ALA A 303 1.91 -8.93 13.41
C ALA A 303 3.16 -8.30 12.81
N ALA A 304 4.33 -8.89 13.08
CA ALA A 304 5.60 -8.39 12.58
C ALA A 304 6.49 -9.55 12.12
N SER A 305 6.70 -9.63 10.81
CA SER A 305 7.60 -10.61 10.20
C SER A 305 8.01 -10.16 8.79
N PRO A 306 9.06 -10.74 8.20
CA PRO A 306 9.48 -10.39 6.84
C PRO A 306 8.39 -10.51 5.77
N LEU A 307 7.48 -11.45 5.92
CA LEU A 307 6.39 -11.70 4.97
C LEU A 307 5.04 -11.10 5.40
N THR A 308 4.96 -10.44 6.56
CA THR A 308 3.72 -9.77 7.00
C THR A 308 3.27 -8.74 5.95
N ARG A 309 1.97 -8.75 5.66
CA ARG A 309 1.23 -7.78 4.84
C ARG A 309 -0.06 -7.42 5.56
N SER A 310 -0.67 -6.28 5.24
CA SER A 310 -1.87 -5.80 5.93
C SER A 310 -3.00 -6.83 5.97
N SER A 311 -3.17 -7.63 4.93
CA SER A 311 -4.23 -8.64 4.83
C SER A 311 -3.76 -10.08 5.09
N TYR A 312 -2.47 -10.30 5.40
CA TYR A 312 -1.95 -11.64 5.64
C TYR A 312 -2.42 -12.16 6.99
N HIS A 313 -3.13 -13.30 7.01
CA HIS A 313 -3.79 -13.89 8.18
C HIS A 313 -4.82 -13.00 8.89
N ALA A 314 -5.41 -12.02 8.20
CA ALA A 314 -6.29 -11.01 8.79
C ALA A 314 -7.47 -11.60 9.59
N GLY A 315 -8.09 -12.69 9.13
CA GLY A 315 -9.18 -13.36 9.85
C GLY A 315 -8.75 -13.95 11.21
N LYS A 316 -7.57 -14.59 11.27
CA LYS A 316 -7.01 -15.11 12.51
C LYS A 316 -6.70 -13.98 13.49
N ASP A 317 -6.05 -12.94 13.01
CA ASP A 317 -5.70 -11.77 13.83
C ASP A 317 -6.96 -11.08 14.38
N PHE A 318 -8.04 -10.99 13.58
CA PHE A 318 -9.32 -10.45 14.02
C PHE A 318 -9.93 -11.26 15.17
N ALA A 319 -9.97 -12.59 15.06
CA ALA A 319 -10.47 -13.45 16.11
C ALA A 319 -9.68 -13.28 17.43
N GLU A 320 -8.34 -13.19 17.33
CA GLU A 320 -7.47 -12.91 18.48
C GLU A 320 -7.75 -11.52 19.10
N MET A 321 -7.97 -10.49 18.29
CA MET A 321 -8.33 -9.14 18.77
C MET A 321 -9.65 -9.14 19.52
N GLN A 322 -10.67 -9.82 19.00
CA GLN A 322 -11.97 -9.94 19.69
C GLN A 322 -11.83 -10.59 21.07
N GLN A 323 -11.07 -11.69 21.16
CA GLN A 323 -10.83 -12.37 22.43
C GLN A 323 -10.13 -11.46 23.44
N LYS A 324 -9.07 -10.76 23.00
CA LYS A 324 -8.31 -9.83 23.86
C LYS A 324 -9.16 -8.65 24.33
N ARG A 325 -10.05 -8.11 23.47
CA ARG A 325 -10.97 -7.02 23.85
C ARG A 325 -11.95 -7.50 24.92
N ARG A 326 -12.55 -8.68 24.77
CA ARG A 326 -13.44 -9.29 25.75
C ARG A 326 -12.73 -9.48 27.11
N ALA A 327 -11.55 -10.09 27.11
CA ALA A 327 -10.77 -10.31 28.32
C ALA A 327 -10.39 -9.00 29.05
N ARG A 328 -10.06 -7.92 28.29
CA ARG A 328 -9.79 -6.60 28.89
C ARG A 328 -11.06 -5.99 29.52
N ALA A 329 -12.21 -6.13 28.85
CA ALA A 329 -13.48 -5.62 29.37
C ALA A 329 -13.93 -6.36 30.65
N GLU A 330 -13.75 -7.68 30.70
CA GLU A 330 -14.01 -8.49 31.89
C GLU A 330 -13.12 -8.07 33.06
N LYS A 331 -11.82 -7.92 32.82
CA LYS A 331 -10.86 -7.48 33.85
C LYS A 331 -11.13 -6.06 34.38
N ALA A 332 -11.74 -5.19 33.58
CA ALA A 332 -12.07 -3.83 33.99
C ALA A 332 -13.36 -3.74 34.81
N ARG A 333 -14.20 -4.81 34.80
CA ARG A 333 -15.46 -4.89 35.56
C ARG A 333 -15.34 -5.62 36.91
N GLY A 334 -14.27 -6.40 37.08
CA GLY A 334 -13.95 -7.09 38.34
C GLY A 334 -12.91 -6.33 39.13
#